data_a5b432ef61a4133c3dee2452a852c4e1
#
_entry.id   a5b432ef61a4133c3dee2452a852c4e1
#
_cell.length_a   1.000
_cell.length_b   1.000
_cell.length_c   1.000
_cell.angle_alpha   90.00
_cell.angle_beta   90.00
_cell.angle_gamma   90.00
#
_symmetry.space_group_name_H-M   'P 1'
#
loop_
_entity.id
_entity.type
_entity.pdbx_description
1 polymer ?
#
loop_
_entity_poly.entity_id
_entity_poly.type
_entity_poly.pdbx_seq_one_letter_code
_entity_poly.pdbx_strand_id
1 'polypeptide(L)'
;MHATEILLRPLAPALDPMHGRRRNVLLHAVQALIDGRRLTLTDLSLSWPDATFSHAPLKALDRLLSNRHLHREHGPLHRAMAVWLLTQARPVIVVDWSDLKGDGRWCLLRAAVPVGGRSLTVYERIYPNARLNSPGAQREFLDALATIIPACKPVIVSDAGFRSDWFRAVAAHGWDYVGRLRNNTKIRGPPQEWQPCSSLHAGASGRSEAMGAWSMVQGSPWSCFLVRLRRKTHKPGR
;
A
#
# COMPACT_ATOMS: atom_id res chain seq x y z
N MET A 1 1.93 28.86 7.79
CA MET A 1 1.45 28.04 6.67
C MET A 1 0.60 26.93 7.25
N HIS A 2 -0.68 26.89 6.94
CA HIS A 2 -1.58 25.85 7.43
C HIS A 2 -1.27 24.51 6.75
N ALA A 3 -1.42 23.38 7.48
CA ALA A 3 -1.18 22.05 6.94
C ALA A 3 -2.02 21.77 5.67
N THR A 4 -3.23 22.31 5.58
CA THR A 4 -4.09 22.26 4.40
C THR A 4 -3.50 22.97 3.18
N GLU A 5 -2.78 24.08 3.35
CA GLU A 5 -2.14 24.80 2.23
C GLU A 5 -0.98 23.98 1.63
N ILE A 6 -0.26 23.22 2.47
CA ILE A 6 0.81 22.32 1.99
C ILE A 6 0.23 21.20 1.13
N LEU A 7 -0.95 20.68 1.49
CA LEU A 7 -1.63 19.60 0.75
C LEU A 7 -2.33 20.13 -0.51
N LEU A 8 -2.81 21.34 -0.51
CA LEU A 8 -3.54 21.93 -1.64
C LEU A 8 -2.71 22.03 -2.91
N ARG A 9 -1.43 22.44 -2.81
CA ARG A 9 -0.55 22.57 -3.98
C ARG A 9 -0.40 21.27 -4.79
N PRO A 10 0.06 20.15 -4.20
CA PRO A 10 0.23 18.90 -4.95
C PRO A 10 -1.11 18.29 -5.40
N LEU A 11 -2.22 18.58 -4.71
CA LEU A 11 -3.53 18.04 -5.04
C LEU A 11 -4.33 18.93 -6.01
N ALA A 12 -3.91 20.16 -6.30
CA ALA A 12 -4.63 21.09 -7.18
C ALA A 12 -5.08 20.44 -8.51
N PRO A 13 -4.22 19.68 -9.25
CA PRO A 13 -4.65 19.06 -10.51
C PRO A 13 -5.84 18.11 -10.38
N ALA A 14 -6.01 17.48 -9.20
CA ALA A 14 -7.12 16.57 -8.92
C ALA A 14 -8.33 17.30 -8.31
N LEU A 15 -8.11 18.39 -7.60
CA LEU A 15 -9.15 19.16 -6.90
C LEU A 15 -9.84 20.17 -7.81
N ASP A 16 -9.13 20.78 -8.78
CA ASP A 16 -9.67 21.81 -9.64
C ASP A 16 -10.85 21.36 -10.52
N PRO A 17 -10.85 20.12 -11.09
CA PRO A 17 -12.00 19.61 -11.83
C PRO A 17 -13.20 19.24 -10.96
N MET A 18 -13.03 19.14 -9.64
CA MET A 18 -14.11 18.78 -8.73
C MET A 18 -15.15 19.88 -8.62
N HIS A 19 -16.42 19.47 -8.50
CA HIS A 19 -17.50 20.41 -8.21
C HIS A 19 -17.24 21.18 -6.90
N GLY A 20 -17.27 22.51 -6.92
CA GLY A 20 -16.85 23.41 -5.84
C GLY A 20 -17.40 23.04 -4.44
N ARG A 21 -18.73 22.77 -4.34
CA ARG A 21 -19.33 22.35 -3.05
C ARG A 21 -18.70 21.03 -2.52
N ARG A 22 -18.47 20.03 -3.39
CA ARG A 22 -17.88 18.75 -2.98
C ARG A 22 -16.44 18.94 -2.55
N ARG A 23 -15.66 19.71 -3.32
CA ARG A 23 -14.28 20.08 -2.98
C ARG A 23 -14.21 20.76 -1.61
N ASN A 24 -15.06 21.76 -1.36
CA ASN A 24 -15.06 22.47 -0.08
C ASN A 24 -15.39 21.54 1.09
N VAL A 25 -16.40 20.67 0.96
CA VAL A 25 -16.73 19.69 2.00
C VAL A 25 -15.59 18.73 2.25
N LEU A 26 -14.90 18.26 1.19
CA LEU A 26 -13.72 17.40 1.31
C LEU A 26 -12.58 18.10 2.07
N LEU A 27 -12.30 19.36 1.72
CA LEU A 27 -11.23 20.14 2.39
C LEU A 27 -11.56 20.44 3.86
N HIS A 28 -12.81 20.76 4.17
CA HIS A 28 -13.25 20.93 5.56
C HIS A 28 -13.15 19.61 6.34
N ALA A 29 -13.48 18.46 5.72
CA ALA A 29 -13.31 17.15 6.34
C ALA A 29 -11.83 16.83 6.64
N VAL A 30 -10.93 17.18 5.74
CA VAL A 30 -9.47 17.05 5.94
C VAL A 30 -9.00 17.95 7.07
N GLN A 31 -9.45 19.22 7.11
CA GLN A 31 -9.13 20.15 8.21
C GLN A 31 -9.64 19.62 9.55
N ALA A 32 -10.90 19.19 9.60
CA ALA A 32 -11.50 18.61 10.80
C ALA A 32 -10.75 17.37 11.30
N LEU A 33 -10.21 16.54 10.37
CA LEU A 33 -9.39 15.38 10.72
C LEU A 33 -8.03 15.79 11.32
N ILE A 34 -7.41 16.81 10.76
CA ILE A 34 -6.13 17.35 11.27
C ILE A 34 -6.31 17.88 12.69
N ASP A 35 -7.36 18.64 12.94
CA ASP A 35 -7.64 19.30 14.21
C ASP A 35 -8.14 18.29 15.27
N GLY A 36 -9.10 17.44 14.90
CA GLY A 36 -9.74 16.46 15.80
C GLY A 36 -8.95 15.18 16.00
N ARG A 37 -8.03 14.83 15.09
CA ARG A 37 -7.18 13.62 15.10
C ARG A 37 -7.94 12.29 15.19
N ARG A 38 -9.25 12.27 14.90
CA ARG A 38 -10.11 11.09 14.93
C ARG A 38 -10.94 10.98 13.68
N LEU A 39 -10.97 9.78 13.08
CA LEU A 39 -11.66 9.48 11.82
C LEU A 39 -13.01 8.81 12.08
N THR A 40 -13.89 9.51 12.81
CA THR A 40 -15.30 9.13 12.92
C THR A 40 -16.18 10.30 12.43
N LEU A 41 -17.37 10.02 11.91
CA LEU A 41 -18.27 11.08 11.42
C LEU A 41 -18.61 12.09 12.51
N THR A 42 -18.82 11.61 13.72
CA THR A 42 -19.12 12.45 14.88
C THR A 42 -17.95 13.34 15.25
N ASP A 43 -16.74 12.79 15.40
CA ASP A 43 -15.56 13.58 15.77
C ASP A 43 -15.23 14.61 14.68
N LEU A 44 -15.31 14.23 13.39
CA LEU A 44 -15.12 15.15 12.28
C LEU A 44 -16.18 16.28 12.30
N SER A 45 -17.43 15.98 12.61
CA SER A 45 -18.48 17.00 12.67
C SER A 45 -18.30 17.97 13.85
N LEU A 46 -17.76 17.50 14.96
CA LEU A 46 -17.43 18.31 16.14
C LEU A 46 -16.20 19.22 15.93
N SER A 47 -15.25 18.76 15.12
CA SER A 47 -14.04 19.51 14.76
C SER A 47 -14.18 20.30 13.46
N TRP A 48 -15.40 20.46 12.95
CA TRP A 48 -15.66 21.14 11.67
C TRP A 48 -15.35 22.62 11.74
N PRO A 49 -14.58 23.17 10.80
CA PRO A 49 -14.27 24.60 10.78
C PRO A 49 -15.54 25.47 10.79
N ASP A 50 -15.55 26.51 11.63
CA ASP A 50 -16.61 27.54 11.71
C ASP A 50 -18.03 27.03 11.98
N ALA A 51 -18.19 25.78 12.43
CA ALA A 51 -19.49 25.21 12.73
C ALA A 51 -19.90 25.43 14.17
N THR A 52 -21.03 26.13 14.37
CA THR A 52 -21.66 26.31 15.70
C THR A 52 -22.33 25.02 16.20
N PHE A 53 -22.82 24.18 15.25
CA PHE A 53 -23.54 22.93 15.54
C PHE A 53 -23.04 21.78 14.65
N SER A 54 -22.95 20.59 15.21
CA SER A 54 -22.43 19.39 14.51
C SER A 54 -23.37 18.76 13.48
N HIS A 55 -24.68 19.07 13.50
CA HIS A 55 -25.69 18.41 12.66
C HIS A 55 -25.52 18.68 11.16
N ALA A 56 -25.25 19.93 10.75
CA ALA A 56 -25.03 20.27 9.34
C ALA A 56 -23.74 19.68 8.78
N PRO A 57 -22.57 19.76 9.48
CA PRO A 57 -21.35 19.04 9.12
C PRO A 57 -21.53 17.53 9.01
N LEU A 58 -22.23 16.90 9.95
CA LEU A 58 -22.50 15.45 9.92
C LEU A 58 -23.23 15.04 8.64
N LYS A 59 -24.30 15.76 8.27
CA LYS A 59 -25.01 15.52 7.00
C LYS A 59 -24.16 15.80 5.77
N ALA A 60 -23.28 16.80 5.82
CA ALA A 60 -22.37 17.10 4.72
C ALA A 60 -21.36 15.96 4.51
N LEU A 61 -20.79 15.42 5.59
CA LEU A 61 -19.90 14.27 5.56
C LEU A 61 -20.59 13.01 5.03
N ASP A 62 -21.78 12.70 5.53
CA ASP A 62 -22.56 11.54 5.06
C ASP A 62 -22.84 11.61 3.55
N ARG A 63 -23.26 12.79 3.06
CA ARG A 63 -23.45 13.03 1.62
C ARG A 63 -22.16 12.97 0.82
N LEU A 64 -21.04 13.42 1.37
CA LEU A 64 -19.74 13.33 0.73
C LEU A 64 -19.35 11.88 0.52
N LEU A 65 -19.41 11.06 1.58
CA LEU A 65 -18.98 9.65 1.55
C LEU A 65 -19.89 8.77 0.68
N SER A 66 -21.19 9.11 0.59
CA SER A 66 -22.13 8.39 -0.30
C SER A 66 -22.10 8.91 -1.74
N ASN A 67 -21.28 9.92 -2.06
CA ASN A 67 -21.29 10.56 -3.36
C ASN A 67 -20.55 9.76 -4.42
N ARG A 68 -21.27 9.24 -5.43
CA ARG A 68 -20.70 8.47 -6.55
C ARG A 68 -19.61 9.19 -7.34
N HIS A 69 -19.63 10.52 -7.38
CA HIS A 69 -18.62 11.29 -8.09
C HIS A 69 -17.28 11.29 -7.33
N LEU A 70 -17.30 11.31 -5.98
CA LEU A 70 -16.09 11.19 -5.17
C LEU A 70 -15.38 9.86 -5.46
N HIS A 71 -16.12 8.76 -5.64
CA HIS A 71 -15.54 7.48 -6.00
C HIS A 71 -14.79 7.49 -7.35
N ARG A 72 -15.25 8.31 -8.31
CA ARG A 72 -14.56 8.49 -9.60
C ARG A 72 -13.34 9.40 -9.49
N GLU A 73 -13.38 10.35 -8.56
CA GLU A 73 -12.32 11.33 -8.29
C GLU A 73 -11.17 10.73 -7.44
N HIS A 74 -11.38 9.54 -6.87
CA HIS A 74 -10.40 8.84 -6.04
C HIS A 74 -9.08 8.54 -6.81
N GLY A 75 -9.17 8.04 -8.03
CA GLY A 75 -8.00 7.77 -8.87
C GLY A 75 -7.14 9.02 -9.13
N PRO A 76 -7.70 10.11 -9.65
CA PRO A 76 -7.00 11.39 -9.80
C PRO A 76 -6.34 11.90 -8.51
N LEU A 77 -7.01 11.80 -7.35
CA LEU A 77 -6.44 12.18 -6.06
C LEU A 77 -5.22 11.32 -5.70
N HIS A 78 -5.32 10.01 -5.81
CA HIS A 78 -4.18 9.11 -5.59
C HIS A 78 -3.02 9.41 -6.55
N ARG A 79 -3.32 9.69 -7.82
CA ARG A 79 -2.30 10.04 -8.80
C ARG A 79 -1.56 11.32 -8.42
N ALA A 80 -2.28 12.37 -8.01
CA ALA A 80 -1.66 13.62 -7.57
C ALA A 80 -0.77 13.41 -6.33
N MET A 81 -1.23 12.61 -5.36
CA MET A 81 -0.44 12.20 -4.19
C MET A 81 0.79 11.39 -4.60
N ALA A 82 0.65 10.43 -5.50
CA ALA A 82 1.76 9.59 -5.96
C ALA A 82 2.84 10.40 -6.66
N VAL A 83 2.48 11.33 -7.54
CA VAL A 83 3.41 12.23 -8.22
C VAL A 83 4.20 13.07 -7.20
N TRP A 84 3.54 13.51 -6.14
CA TRP A 84 4.20 14.30 -5.09
C TRP A 84 5.13 13.46 -4.21
N LEU A 85 4.73 12.22 -3.89
CA LEU A 85 5.47 11.34 -2.98
C LEU A 85 6.63 10.60 -3.68
N LEU A 86 6.46 10.23 -4.95
CA LEU A 86 7.39 9.36 -5.69
C LEU A 86 8.32 10.19 -6.57
N THR A 87 9.24 10.91 -5.95
CA THR A 87 10.22 11.78 -6.65
C THR A 87 11.48 11.05 -7.12
N GLN A 88 11.70 9.81 -6.65
CA GLN A 88 12.86 9.00 -7.00
C GLN A 88 12.57 8.14 -8.23
N ALA A 89 13.58 7.89 -9.06
CA ALA A 89 13.46 6.98 -10.21
C ALA A 89 13.17 5.52 -9.80
N ARG A 90 13.63 5.11 -8.60
CA ARG A 90 13.41 3.77 -8.03
C ARG A 90 12.88 3.86 -6.59
N PRO A 91 11.62 4.28 -6.39
CA PRO A 91 11.03 4.35 -5.06
C PRO A 91 10.76 2.96 -4.50
N VAL A 92 10.87 2.82 -3.19
CA VAL A 92 10.42 1.61 -2.48
C VAL A 92 8.94 1.75 -2.16
N ILE A 93 8.13 0.81 -2.60
CA ILE A 93 6.69 0.75 -2.32
C ILE A 93 6.40 -0.56 -1.58
N VAL A 94 5.92 -0.45 -0.36
CA VAL A 94 5.47 -1.60 0.44
C VAL A 94 4.02 -1.91 0.09
N VAL A 95 3.73 -3.16 -0.25
CA VAL A 95 2.36 -3.62 -0.52
C VAL A 95 1.99 -4.68 0.49
N ASP A 96 0.85 -4.48 1.15
CA ASP A 96 0.37 -5.39 2.20
C ASP A 96 -1.16 -5.47 2.23
N TRP A 97 -1.65 -6.64 2.68
CA TRP A 97 -3.05 -6.88 2.99
C TRP A 97 -3.33 -6.56 4.45
N SER A 98 -4.47 -5.95 4.70
CA SER A 98 -4.97 -5.75 6.07
C SER A 98 -6.49 -5.95 6.13
N ASP A 99 -6.98 -6.37 7.29
CA ASP A 99 -8.42 -6.41 7.54
C ASP A 99 -8.95 -4.98 7.64
N LEU A 100 -10.06 -4.70 6.97
CA LEU A 100 -10.69 -3.38 7.05
C LEU A 100 -11.50 -3.23 8.34
N LYS A 101 -12.15 -4.33 8.76
CA LYS A 101 -12.92 -4.43 10.02
C LYS A 101 -12.78 -5.84 10.58
N GLY A 102 -12.94 -5.98 11.90
CA GLY A 102 -12.90 -7.25 12.58
C GLY A 102 -14.04 -8.24 12.25
N ASP A 103 -14.97 -7.84 11.35
CA ASP A 103 -16.07 -8.70 10.88
C ASP A 103 -15.67 -9.68 9.77
N GLY A 104 -14.43 -9.62 9.29
CA GLY A 104 -13.88 -10.52 8.27
C GLY A 104 -14.55 -10.46 6.90
N ARG A 105 -15.39 -9.46 6.61
CA ARG A 105 -16.09 -9.34 5.31
C ARG A 105 -15.25 -8.64 4.24
N TRP A 106 -14.41 -7.73 4.63
CA TRP A 106 -13.66 -6.86 3.75
C TRP A 106 -12.19 -6.81 4.11
N CYS A 107 -11.35 -6.86 3.11
CA CYS A 107 -9.90 -6.65 3.23
C CYS A 107 -9.45 -5.49 2.37
N LEU A 108 -8.33 -4.90 2.74
CA LEU A 108 -7.70 -3.77 2.07
C LEU A 108 -6.34 -4.21 1.55
N LEU A 109 -6.08 -3.98 0.27
CA LEU A 109 -4.74 -4.05 -0.31
C LEU A 109 -4.22 -2.62 -0.46
N ARG A 110 -3.06 -2.34 0.12
CA ARG A 110 -2.49 -1.00 0.19
C ARG A 110 -1.05 -0.98 -0.32
N ALA A 111 -0.76 0.00 -1.16
CA ALA A 111 0.58 0.39 -1.56
C ALA A 111 0.97 1.67 -0.80
N ALA A 112 2.10 1.66 -0.12
CA ALA A 112 2.57 2.78 0.70
C ALA A 112 4.08 2.98 0.58
N VAL A 113 4.53 4.22 0.72
CA VAL A 113 5.95 4.58 0.78
C VAL A 113 6.39 4.71 2.23
N PRO A 114 7.49 4.06 2.65
CA PRO A 114 8.04 4.25 3.99
C PRO A 114 8.72 5.62 4.10
N VAL A 115 8.33 6.39 5.11
CA VAL A 115 8.89 7.73 5.37
C VAL A 115 9.07 7.90 6.89
N GLY A 116 10.31 8.05 7.35
CA GLY A 116 10.61 8.39 8.74
C GLY A 116 9.98 7.45 9.78
N GLY A 117 9.98 6.13 9.54
CA GLY A 117 9.38 5.13 10.44
C GLY A 117 7.85 5.03 10.33
N ARG A 118 7.23 5.75 9.42
CA ARG A 118 5.80 5.70 9.09
C ARG A 118 5.61 5.28 7.63
N SER A 119 4.37 5.11 7.19
CA SER A 119 4.03 4.85 5.79
C SER A 119 3.01 5.87 5.29
N LEU A 120 3.21 6.35 4.07
CA LEU A 120 2.26 7.21 3.37
C LEU A 120 1.62 6.42 2.24
N THR A 121 0.30 6.35 2.24
CA THR A 121 -0.47 5.62 1.23
C THR A 121 -0.33 6.29 -0.13
N VAL A 122 0.05 5.50 -1.14
CA VAL A 122 0.10 5.89 -2.55
C VAL A 122 -1.18 5.47 -3.26
N TYR A 123 -1.62 4.24 -3.01
CA TYR A 123 -2.85 3.67 -3.56
C TYR A 123 -3.40 2.60 -2.62
N GLU A 124 -4.72 2.50 -2.57
CA GLU A 124 -5.39 1.44 -1.82
C GLU A 124 -6.69 1.01 -2.48
N ARG A 125 -7.08 -0.23 -2.27
CA ARG A 125 -8.32 -0.79 -2.77
C ARG A 125 -8.92 -1.81 -1.82
N ILE A 126 -10.24 -1.72 -1.65
CA ILE A 126 -11.01 -2.62 -0.81
C ILE A 126 -11.51 -3.78 -1.66
N TYR A 127 -11.42 -4.98 -1.12
CA TYR A 127 -11.92 -6.21 -1.73
C TYR A 127 -12.79 -6.99 -0.72
N PRO A 128 -13.78 -7.76 -1.22
CA PRO A 128 -14.40 -8.79 -0.40
C PRO A 128 -13.35 -9.78 0.12
N ASN A 129 -13.47 -10.25 1.35
CA ASN A 129 -12.48 -11.15 1.94
C ASN A 129 -12.30 -12.46 1.16
N ALA A 130 -13.30 -12.91 0.41
CA ALA A 130 -13.20 -14.03 -0.52
C ALA A 130 -12.13 -13.83 -1.62
N ARG A 131 -11.72 -12.59 -1.87
CA ARG A 131 -10.65 -12.24 -2.83
C ARG A 131 -9.28 -12.03 -2.18
N LEU A 132 -9.17 -12.19 -0.86
CA LEU A 132 -7.90 -12.09 -0.13
C LEU A 132 -6.86 -13.05 -0.75
N ASN A 133 -5.68 -12.53 -1.04
CA ASN A 133 -4.58 -13.27 -1.67
C ASN A 133 -4.89 -13.88 -3.05
N SER A 134 -6.01 -13.55 -3.70
CA SER A 134 -6.31 -14.08 -5.03
C SER A 134 -5.40 -13.44 -6.10
N PRO A 135 -4.83 -14.23 -7.04
CA PRO A 135 -4.00 -13.70 -8.11
C PRO A 135 -4.72 -12.67 -8.99
N GLY A 136 -6.04 -12.84 -9.17
CA GLY A 136 -6.87 -11.88 -9.93
C GLY A 136 -6.97 -10.52 -9.26
N ALA A 137 -7.20 -10.46 -7.92
CA ALA A 137 -7.23 -9.20 -7.19
C ALA A 137 -5.86 -8.52 -7.19
N GLN A 138 -4.80 -9.32 -7.06
CA GLN A 138 -3.43 -8.82 -7.06
C GLN A 138 -3.03 -8.20 -8.41
N ARG A 139 -3.36 -8.84 -9.54
CA ARG A 139 -3.12 -8.27 -10.88
C ARG A 139 -3.93 -6.99 -11.10
N GLU A 140 -5.23 -7.03 -10.81
CA GLU A 140 -6.10 -5.86 -10.90
C GLU A 140 -5.58 -4.66 -10.09
N PHE A 141 -5.00 -4.93 -8.91
CA PHE A 141 -4.39 -3.90 -8.08
C PHE A 141 -3.11 -3.32 -8.70
N LEU A 142 -2.21 -4.17 -9.23
CA LEU A 142 -0.98 -3.74 -9.88
C LEU A 142 -1.26 -2.94 -11.16
N ASP A 143 -2.22 -3.38 -11.97
CA ASP A 143 -2.65 -2.66 -13.17
C ASP A 143 -3.17 -1.25 -12.81
N ALA A 144 -4.00 -1.16 -11.78
CA ALA A 144 -4.47 0.13 -11.28
C ALA A 144 -3.33 0.99 -10.72
N LEU A 145 -2.43 0.40 -9.91
CA LEU A 145 -1.27 1.09 -9.36
C LEU A 145 -0.38 1.66 -10.47
N ALA A 146 -0.20 0.92 -11.57
CA ALA A 146 0.58 1.37 -12.74
C ALA A 146 -0.01 2.63 -13.41
N THR A 147 -1.33 2.83 -13.33
CA THR A 147 -1.96 4.07 -13.83
C THR A 147 -1.84 5.24 -12.86
N ILE A 148 -1.60 4.95 -11.57
CA ILE A 148 -1.54 5.94 -10.49
C ILE A 148 -0.13 6.53 -10.34
N ILE A 149 0.90 5.69 -10.33
CA ILE A 149 2.28 6.13 -10.11
C ILE A 149 2.85 6.86 -11.33
N PRO A 150 3.80 7.82 -11.14
CA PRO A 150 4.50 8.45 -12.25
C PRO A 150 5.40 7.45 -12.99
N ALA A 151 5.98 7.87 -14.11
CA ALA A 151 6.96 7.06 -14.85
C ALA A 151 8.21 6.82 -13.98
N CYS A 152 8.20 5.74 -13.21
CA CYS A 152 9.30 5.29 -12.34
C CYS A 152 9.40 3.77 -12.36
N LYS A 153 10.51 3.24 -11.89
CA LYS A 153 10.72 1.79 -11.73
C LYS A 153 10.75 1.42 -10.24
N PRO A 154 9.60 1.24 -9.58
CA PRO A 154 9.57 0.96 -8.16
C PRO A 154 10.17 -0.39 -7.81
N VAL A 155 10.62 -0.51 -6.56
CA VAL A 155 10.91 -1.78 -5.89
C VAL A 155 9.70 -2.11 -5.03
N ILE A 156 8.92 -3.10 -5.42
CA ILE A 156 7.75 -3.56 -4.67
C ILE A 156 8.20 -4.49 -3.54
N VAL A 157 7.92 -4.11 -2.31
CA VAL A 157 8.24 -4.91 -1.12
C VAL A 157 6.96 -5.53 -0.57
N SER A 158 6.97 -6.85 -0.36
CA SER A 158 5.82 -7.57 0.17
C SER A 158 6.24 -8.69 1.12
N ASP A 159 5.31 -9.08 2.00
CA ASP A 159 5.56 -10.12 3.01
C ASP A 159 5.44 -11.54 2.43
N ALA A 160 5.52 -12.55 3.31
CA ALA A 160 5.39 -13.96 2.95
C ALA A 160 3.94 -14.39 2.59
N GLY A 161 2.96 -13.50 2.67
CA GLY A 161 1.58 -13.72 2.22
C GLY A 161 1.49 -13.79 0.70
N PHE A 162 2.37 -13.06 0.02
CA PHE A 162 2.42 -13.02 -1.44
C PHE A 162 3.22 -14.20 -2.01
N ARG A 163 2.76 -14.71 -3.16
CA ARG A 163 3.33 -15.92 -3.80
C ARG A 163 3.95 -15.58 -5.16
N SER A 164 4.48 -16.59 -5.84
CA SER A 164 5.14 -16.47 -7.15
C SER A 164 4.35 -15.71 -8.19
N ASP A 165 3.02 -15.88 -8.25
CA ASP A 165 2.16 -15.19 -9.21
C ASP A 165 2.16 -13.67 -9.02
N TRP A 166 2.26 -13.21 -7.77
CA TRP A 166 2.46 -11.81 -7.45
C TRP A 166 3.77 -11.28 -8.01
N PHE A 167 4.88 -11.95 -7.73
CA PHE A 167 6.20 -11.50 -8.18
C PHE A 167 6.33 -11.52 -9.70
N ARG A 168 5.71 -12.49 -10.37
CA ARG A 168 5.61 -12.53 -11.83
C ARG A 168 4.82 -11.33 -12.36
N ALA A 169 3.70 -11.01 -11.73
CA ALA A 169 2.88 -9.87 -12.12
C ALA A 169 3.63 -8.55 -11.93
N VAL A 170 4.35 -8.38 -10.82
CA VAL A 170 5.22 -7.20 -10.59
C VAL A 170 6.29 -7.09 -11.68
N ALA A 171 6.98 -8.19 -11.99
CA ALA A 171 8.01 -8.21 -13.03
C ALA A 171 7.44 -7.95 -14.44
N ALA A 172 6.20 -8.36 -14.73
CA ALA A 172 5.53 -8.07 -15.99
C ALA A 172 5.30 -6.57 -16.24
N HIS A 173 5.19 -5.77 -15.16
CA HIS A 173 5.19 -4.29 -15.24
C HIS A 173 6.60 -3.69 -15.42
N GLY A 174 7.65 -4.51 -15.51
CA GLY A 174 9.04 -4.04 -15.55
C GLY A 174 9.57 -3.52 -14.20
N TRP A 175 8.88 -3.81 -13.12
CA TRP A 175 9.25 -3.38 -11.76
C TRP A 175 10.10 -4.42 -11.07
N ASP A 176 10.92 -3.96 -10.12
CA ASP A 176 11.69 -4.83 -9.24
C ASP A 176 10.85 -5.24 -8.03
N TYR A 177 11.25 -6.33 -7.35
CA TYR A 177 10.56 -6.77 -6.14
C TYR A 177 11.49 -7.30 -5.07
N VAL A 178 11.06 -7.18 -3.83
CA VAL A 178 11.62 -7.86 -2.66
C VAL A 178 10.48 -8.56 -1.92
N GLY A 179 10.59 -9.85 -1.72
CA GLY A 179 9.59 -10.63 -1.03
C GLY A 179 10.19 -11.63 -0.06
N ARG A 180 9.47 -11.92 1.01
CA ARG A 180 9.87 -12.95 1.96
C ARG A 180 9.34 -14.31 1.51
N LEU A 181 10.21 -15.31 1.45
CA LEU A 181 9.80 -16.67 1.16
C LEU A 181 9.20 -17.37 2.40
N ARG A 182 8.19 -18.22 2.18
CA ARG A 182 7.68 -19.13 3.21
C ARG A 182 8.62 -20.32 3.36
N ASN A 183 8.76 -20.84 4.57
CA ASN A 183 9.70 -21.92 4.94
C ASN A 183 9.62 -23.16 4.04
N ASN A 184 8.42 -23.50 3.56
CA ASN A 184 8.15 -24.65 2.69
C ASN A 184 8.27 -24.36 1.18
N THR A 185 8.59 -23.12 0.78
CA THR A 185 8.79 -22.78 -0.63
C THR A 185 9.95 -23.60 -1.16
N LYS A 186 9.72 -24.38 -2.23
CA LYS A 186 10.78 -25.12 -2.89
C LYS A 186 11.63 -24.17 -3.71
N ILE A 187 12.95 -24.29 -3.48
CA ILE A 187 13.99 -23.50 -4.16
C ILE A 187 15.04 -24.44 -4.72
N ARG A 188 15.69 -24.03 -5.80
CA ARG A 188 16.80 -24.74 -6.42
C ARG A 188 17.94 -23.77 -6.75
N GLY A 189 19.10 -24.08 -6.22
CA GLY A 189 20.37 -23.41 -6.50
C GLY A 189 21.50 -24.40 -6.43
N PRO A 190 22.77 -24.00 -6.33
CA PRO A 190 23.84 -24.94 -6.06
C PRO A 190 23.57 -25.68 -4.73
N PRO A 191 23.56 -27.02 -4.69
CA PRO A 191 23.90 -28.07 -5.67
C PRO A 191 22.80 -28.55 -6.64
N GLN A 192 21.91 -27.73 -7.13
CA GLN A 192 20.89 -27.99 -8.17
C GLN A 192 19.71 -28.92 -7.80
N GLU A 193 19.54 -29.28 -6.56
CA GLU A 193 18.38 -30.03 -6.09
C GLU A 193 17.26 -29.12 -5.55
N TRP A 194 16.00 -29.58 -5.70
CA TRP A 194 14.84 -28.89 -5.12
C TRP A 194 14.76 -29.15 -3.61
N GLN A 195 14.93 -28.11 -2.80
CA GLN A 195 14.86 -28.16 -1.36
C GLN A 195 13.91 -27.10 -0.78
N PRO A 196 13.36 -27.28 0.43
CA PRO A 196 12.60 -26.21 1.08
C PRO A 196 13.56 -25.07 1.47
N CYS A 197 13.12 -23.80 1.37
CA CYS A 197 13.99 -22.67 1.70
C CYS A 197 14.41 -22.66 3.19
N SER A 198 13.68 -23.35 4.06
CA SER A 198 14.05 -23.54 5.47
C SER A 198 15.40 -24.27 5.66
N SER A 199 15.83 -25.06 4.68
CA SER A 199 17.18 -25.72 4.73
C SER A 199 18.34 -24.71 4.78
N LEU A 200 18.10 -23.49 4.29
CA LEU A 200 19.10 -22.42 4.32
C LEU A 200 19.17 -21.67 5.66
N HIS A 201 18.26 -21.94 6.59
CA HIS A 201 18.21 -21.21 7.86
C HIS A 201 19.40 -21.47 8.77
N ALA A 202 19.96 -22.67 8.73
CA ALA A 202 21.10 -23.08 9.58
C ALA A 202 22.33 -22.17 9.38
N GLY A 203 22.57 -21.70 8.14
CA GLY A 203 23.66 -20.78 7.83
C GLY A 203 23.34 -19.29 7.96
N ALA A 204 22.12 -18.93 8.44
CA ALA A 204 21.71 -17.52 8.48
C ALA A 204 22.39 -16.78 9.64
N SER A 205 22.94 -15.61 9.35
CA SER A 205 23.57 -14.70 10.32
C SER A 205 22.85 -13.37 10.41
N GLY A 206 23.26 -12.50 11.33
CA GLY A 206 22.72 -11.14 11.45
C GLY A 206 23.19 -10.18 10.34
N ARG A 207 24.04 -10.64 9.43
CA ARG A 207 24.45 -9.92 8.22
C ARG A 207 23.72 -10.51 7.01
N SER A 208 23.30 -9.65 6.09
CA SER A 208 22.72 -10.09 4.83
C SER A 208 23.80 -10.79 3.97
N GLU A 209 23.44 -11.93 3.40
CA GLU A 209 24.29 -12.70 2.50
C GLU A 209 23.59 -12.89 1.17
N ALA A 210 24.28 -12.46 0.11
CA ALA A 210 23.82 -12.64 -1.27
C ALA A 210 24.11 -14.10 -1.69
N MET A 211 23.05 -14.87 -1.94
CA MET A 211 23.12 -16.27 -2.35
C MET A 211 23.19 -16.46 -3.87
N GLY A 212 23.04 -15.37 -4.64
CA GLY A 212 23.01 -15.40 -6.10
C GLY A 212 21.68 -15.80 -6.70
N ALA A 213 21.70 -16.27 -7.95
CA ALA A 213 20.51 -16.64 -8.71
C ALA A 213 20.00 -18.04 -8.29
N TRP A 214 18.71 -18.11 -7.95
CA TRP A 214 18.00 -19.33 -7.57
C TRP A 214 16.68 -19.45 -8.32
N SER A 215 16.23 -20.69 -8.54
CA SER A 215 14.89 -20.96 -9.05
C SER A 215 13.94 -21.23 -7.87
N MET A 216 12.73 -20.66 -7.94
CA MET A 216 11.64 -20.92 -7.00
C MET A 216 10.53 -21.70 -7.67
N VAL A 217 9.70 -22.40 -6.88
CA VAL A 217 8.46 -23.06 -7.31
C VAL A 217 8.70 -24.18 -8.32
N GLN A 218 8.91 -25.41 -7.83
CA GLN A 218 9.26 -26.59 -8.62
C GLN A 218 8.32 -26.85 -9.81
N GLY A 219 6.99 -26.65 -9.65
CA GLY A 219 6.01 -26.90 -10.70
C GLY A 219 5.98 -25.81 -11.81
N SER A 220 6.47 -24.61 -11.52
CA SER A 220 6.56 -23.49 -12.45
C SER A 220 7.78 -22.63 -12.10
N PRO A 221 8.97 -23.03 -12.53
CA PRO A 221 10.22 -22.39 -12.10
C PRO A 221 10.26 -20.89 -12.45
N TRP A 222 10.72 -20.11 -11.48
CA TRP A 222 10.91 -18.67 -11.58
C TRP A 222 12.27 -18.29 -11.01
N SER A 223 13.10 -17.62 -11.80
CA SER A 223 14.43 -17.19 -11.36
C SER A 223 14.34 -15.94 -10.51
N CYS A 224 15.04 -15.94 -9.39
CA CYS A 224 15.17 -14.79 -8.50
C CYS A 224 16.57 -14.69 -7.92
N PHE A 225 16.94 -13.52 -7.44
CA PHE A 225 18.14 -13.33 -6.63
C PHE A 225 17.79 -13.56 -5.17
N LEU A 226 18.45 -14.54 -4.54
CA LEU A 226 18.17 -14.92 -3.15
C LEU A 226 19.11 -14.19 -2.20
N VAL A 227 18.55 -13.64 -1.13
CA VAL A 227 19.30 -13.05 -0.01
C VAL A 227 18.91 -13.75 1.27
N ARG A 228 19.90 -14.17 2.06
CA ARG A 228 19.73 -14.79 3.37
C ARG A 228 20.05 -13.79 4.47
N LEU A 229 19.15 -13.69 5.46
CA LEU A 229 19.32 -12.81 6.62
C LEU A 229 18.61 -13.40 7.84
N ARG A 230 19.28 -13.41 8.99
CA ARG A 230 18.66 -13.70 10.30
C ARG A 230 18.45 -12.41 11.06
N ARG A 231 17.19 -12.05 11.30
CA ARG A 231 16.88 -10.92 12.17
C ARG A 231 17.26 -11.27 13.62
N LYS A 232 18.03 -10.41 14.28
CA LYS A 232 18.19 -10.48 15.74
C LYS A 232 16.82 -10.27 16.36
N THR A 233 16.29 -11.29 17.04
CA THR A 233 15.08 -11.13 17.86
C THR A 233 15.46 -10.24 19.03
N HIS A 234 14.95 -9.02 19.07
CA HIS A 234 14.97 -8.24 20.27
C HIS A 234 14.04 -8.97 21.28
N LYS A 235 14.59 -9.64 22.28
CA LYS A 235 13.76 -10.07 23.41
C LYS A 235 13.27 -8.77 24.05
N PRO A 236 11.94 -8.58 24.17
CA PRO A 236 11.47 -7.48 25.02
C PRO A 236 12.09 -7.71 26.40
N GLY A 237 12.79 -6.71 26.90
CA GLY A 237 13.32 -6.73 28.25
C GLY A 237 12.17 -7.04 29.22
N ARG A 238 12.44 -7.95 30.18
CA ARG A 238 11.57 -8.24 31.32
C ARG A 238 11.45 -6.99 32.17
#